data_6c5523bdf15d3ad977739849c850b8e4
#
_entry.id   6c5523bdf15d3ad977739849c850b8e4
#
_cell.length_a   1.000
_cell.length_b   1.000
_cell.length_c   1.000
_cell.angle_alpha   90.00
_cell.angle_beta   90.00
_cell.angle_gamma   90.00
#
_symmetry.space_group_name_H-M   'P 1'
#
loop_
_entity.id
_entity.type
_entity.pdbx_description
1 polymer ?
#
loop_
_entity_poly.entity_id
_entity_poly.type
_entity_poly.pdbx_seq_one_letter_code
_entity_poly.pdbx_strand_id
1 'polypeptide(L)'
;MLDRNSISTIALAAALSMTIAGAQAFDETKYPDWSGQWMRIGGTQWDPSKPGSRGQQAPLTAEYQAIFDASLAEQAAGGHGYDSRFTCRSSGMPRIMTAVYPLEIVVSPKTTYILSEYVMPRRIYTDGRGWPKEIEPAFAGYSIGKWIDEDGDGRYDVLEVETRHMKGPRDFDVDGLPLHKDNQTVVKERIYLDKANPDLLHDEITTIDHALTRPWTVTKNFRREKNPIWNEYDCNENNNHVAIGKENYFLSADGYLMPARKGQQPPDLRYFNPSRK
;
A
#
# COMPACT_ATOMS: atom_id res chain seq x y z
N MET A 1 44.84 41.83 -40.18
CA MET A 1 43.36 41.73 -40.28
C MET A 1 42.97 40.37 -39.71
N LEU A 2 42.53 40.30 -38.50
CA LEU A 2 42.02 39.07 -37.89
C LEU A 2 40.56 38.92 -38.32
N ASP A 3 40.27 37.79 -38.92
CA ASP A 3 39.00 37.48 -39.59
C ASP A 3 37.89 37.41 -38.52
N ARG A 4 36.85 38.23 -38.68
CA ARG A 4 35.70 38.33 -37.75
C ARG A 4 34.93 37.00 -37.60
N ASN A 5 35.12 36.08 -38.50
CA ASN A 5 34.44 34.76 -38.49
C ASN A 5 35.09 33.75 -37.54
N SER A 6 36.38 33.90 -37.23
CA SER A 6 37.08 32.99 -36.32
C SER A 6 36.73 33.21 -34.85
N ILE A 7 36.31 34.43 -34.46
CA ILE A 7 35.94 34.77 -33.08
C ILE A 7 34.54 34.23 -32.76
N SER A 8 33.64 34.21 -33.74
CA SER A 8 32.28 33.68 -33.54
C SER A 8 32.23 32.15 -33.37
N THR A 9 33.15 31.43 -34.01
CA THR A 9 33.21 29.96 -33.89
C THR A 9 33.78 29.50 -32.55
N ILE A 10 34.71 30.22 -31.99
CA ILE A 10 35.28 29.91 -30.66
C ILE A 10 34.29 30.21 -29.54
N ALA A 11 33.50 31.27 -29.65
CA ALA A 11 32.49 31.62 -28.66
C ALA A 11 31.33 30.59 -28.65
N LEU A 12 30.96 30.00 -29.79
CA LEU A 12 29.90 28.98 -29.89
C LEU A 12 30.36 27.62 -29.33
N ALA A 13 31.65 27.27 -29.53
CA ALA A 13 32.21 26.03 -28.97
C ALA A 13 32.37 26.12 -27.42
N ALA A 14 32.68 27.29 -26.88
CA ALA A 14 32.79 27.51 -25.44
C ALA A 14 31.42 27.52 -24.76
N ALA A 15 30.34 27.95 -25.44
CA ALA A 15 28.99 27.94 -24.89
C ALA A 15 28.35 26.51 -24.88
N LEU A 16 28.74 25.62 -25.82
CA LEU A 16 28.27 24.24 -25.83
C LEU A 16 28.93 23.35 -24.77
N SER A 17 30.12 23.71 -24.29
CA SER A 17 30.83 22.94 -23.27
C SER A 17 30.41 23.25 -21.81
N MET A 18 29.60 24.26 -21.58
CA MET A 18 29.11 24.62 -20.24
C MET A 18 27.75 24.00 -19.83
N THR A 19 27.11 23.25 -20.70
CA THR A 19 25.78 22.66 -20.40
C THR A 19 25.78 21.17 -20.06
N ILE A 20 26.96 20.55 -19.89
CA ILE A 20 27.07 19.17 -19.39
C ILE A 20 27.55 19.21 -17.93
N ALA A 21 26.95 20.05 -17.12
CA ALA A 21 27.13 20.00 -15.67
C ALA A 21 25.97 19.21 -15.09
N GLY A 22 26.16 17.87 -14.92
CA GLY A 22 25.61 17.18 -13.80
C GLY A 22 24.24 16.54 -13.92
N ALA A 23 23.90 15.83 -14.98
CA ALA A 23 23.03 14.69 -14.78
C ALA A 23 23.90 13.56 -14.21
N GLN A 24 24.01 13.50 -12.89
CA GLN A 24 24.64 12.36 -12.23
C GLN A 24 23.77 11.14 -12.60
N ALA A 25 24.31 10.21 -13.38
CA ALA A 25 23.59 9.01 -13.76
C ALA A 25 23.15 8.28 -12.48
N PHE A 26 21.94 7.78 -12.47
CA PHE A 26 21.46 6.96 -11.35
C PHE A 26 22.32 5.70 -11.28
N ASP A 27 22.97 5.51 -10.15
CA ASP A 27 23.82 4.37 -9.89
C ASP A 27 23.00 3.29 -9.18
N GLU A 28 22.41 2.40 -9.97
CA GLU A 28 21.59 1.29 -9.46
C GLU A 28 22.39 0.32 -8.57
N THR A 29 23.72 0.26 -8.75
CA THR A 29 24.56 -0.65 -7.97
C THR A 29 24.65 -0.30 -6.48
N LYS A 30 24.26 0.91 -6.13
CA LYS A 30 24.15 1.36 -4.74
C LYS A 30 22.92 0.86 -4.00
N TYR A 31 21.96 0.31 -4.72
CA TYR A 31 20.68 -0.13 -4.15
C TYR A 31 20.59 -1.65 -4.10
N PRO A 32 19.85 -2.22 -3.15
CA PRO A 32 19.62 -3.65 -3.14
C PRO A 32 18.80 -4.05 -4.37
N ASP A 33 19.02 -5.26 -4.88
CA ASP A 33 18.24 -5.80 -5.98
C ASP A 33 16.82 -6.18 -5.49
N TRP A 34 15.89 -5.27 -5.66
CA TRP A 34 14.47 -5.47 -5.37
C TRP A 34 13.66 -5.80 -6.62
N SER A 35 14.32 -6.10 -7.72
CA SER A 35 13.65 -6.47 -8.97
C SER A 35 12.82 -7.75 -8.83
N GLY A 36 11.88 -7.92 -9.77
CA GLY A 36 10.98 -9.06 -9.80
C GLY A 36 9.72 -8.86 -8.97
N GLN A 37 8.95 -9.93 -8.85
CA GLN A 37 7.66 -9.93 -8.16
C GLN A 37 7.82 -10.56 -6.77
N TRP A 38 7.17 -9.96 -5.81
CA TRP A 38 7.24 -10.35 -4.40
C TRP A 38 5.87 -10.81 -3.92
N MET A 39 5.81 -12.06 -3.44
CA MET A 39 4.61 -12.66 -2.86
C MET A 39 4.71 -12.69 -1.34
N ARG A 40 3.70 -12.18 -0.66
CA ARG A 40 3.63 -12.28 0.79
C ARG A 40 3.60 -13.75 1.23
N ILE A 41 4.43 -14.12 2.18
CA ILE A 41 4.46 -15.44 2.79
C ILE A 41 3.87 -15.39 4.21
N GLY A 42 3.30 -16.51 4.64
CA GLY A 42 2.56 -16.62 5.90
C GLY A 42 1.07 -16.32 5.74
N GLY A 43 0.31 -16.71 6.77
CA GLY A 43 -1.14 -16.51 6.81
C GLY A 43 -1.53 -15.06 7.17
N THR A 44 -2.76 -14.91 7.66
CA THR A 44 -3.29 -13.63 8.19
C THR A 44 -2.64 -13.22 9.51
N GLN A 45 -1.75 -14.04 10.08
CA GLN A 45 -0.98 -13.68 11.26
C GLN A 45 -0.20 -12.38 11.03
N TRP A 46 -0.22 -11.50 12.00
CA TRP A 46 0.40 -10.19 11.90
C TRP A 46 1.93 -10.25 11.86
N ASP A 47 2.52 -11.22 12.58
CA ASP A 47 3.97 -11.47 12.56
C ASP A 47 4.22 -12.98 12.41
N PRO A 48 4.56 -13.47 11.20
CA PRO A 48 4.74 -14.90 10.96
C PRO A 48 5.99 -15.49 11.64
N SER A 49 6.90 -14.66 12.14
CA SER A 49 8.09 -15.11 12.90
C SER A 49 7.75 -15.48 14.35
N LYS A 50 6.56 -15.14 14.82
CA LYS A 50 6.10 -15.40 16.18
C LYS A 50 4.96 -16.41 16.20
N PRO A 51 4.81 -17.18 17.28
CA PRO A 51 3.67 -18.08 17.47
C PRO A 51 2.35 -17.32 17.38
N GLY A 52 1.36 -17.86 16.68
CA GLY A 52 0.00 -17.32 16.66
C GLY A 52 -0.59 -17.35 18.09
N SER A 53 -0.72 -16.19 18.71
CA SER A 53 -1.23 -16.04 20.06
C SER A 53 -1.84 -14.66 20.28
N ARG A 54 -2.58 -14.50 21.37
CA ARG A 54 -3.13 -13.20 21.78
C ARG A 54 -2.09 -12.08 21.92
N GLY A 55 -0.81 -12.42 22.15
CA GLY A 55 0.27 -11.45 22.21
C GLY A 55 0.58 -10.75 20.89
N GLN A 56 0.11 -11.28 19.78
CA GLN A 56 0.24 -10.67 18.45
C GLN A 56 -0.98 -9.84 18.03
N GLN A 57 -2.08 -9.88 18.79
CA GLN A 57 -3.26 -9.10 18.46
C GLN A 57 -2.95 -7.61 18.53
N ALA A 58 -3.58 -6.86 17.61
CA ALA A 58 -3.50 -5.41 17.65
C ALA A 58 -3.98 -4.90 19.02
N PRO A 59 -3.24 -3.98 19.66
CA PRO A 59 -3.63 -3.40 20.94
C PRO A 59 -4.75 -2.36 20.74
N LEU A 60 -5.91 -2.79 20.28
CA LEU A 60 -7.06 -1.92 20.02
C LEU A 60 -7.58 -1.27 21.32
N THR A 61 -8.14 -0.08 21.18
CA THR A 61 -8.98 0.50 22.23
C THR A 61 -10.25 -0.34 22.40
N ALA A 62 -10.93 -0.25 23.52
CA ALA A 62 -12.16 -1.00 23.76
C ALA A 62 -13.25 -0.72 22.70
N GLU A 63 -13.34 0.53 22.22
CA GLU A 63 -14.25 0.93 21.16
C GLU A 63 -13.93 0.19 19.86
N TYR A 64 -12.68 0.23 19.42
CA TYR A 64 -12.26 -0.37 18.15
C TYR A 64 -12.19 -1.90 18.23
N GLN A 65 -11.95 -2.47 19.41
CA GLN A 65 -12.09 -3.91 19.63
C GLN A 65 -13.53 -4.36 19.41
N ALA A 66 -14.51 -3.65 19.94
CA ALA A 66 -15.92 -3.97 19.72
C ALA A 66 -16.34 -3.88 18.24
N ILE A 67 -15.81 -2.89 17.49
CA ILE A 67 -16.02 -2.77 16.05
C ILE A 67 -15.42 -3.97 15.32
N PHE A 68 -14.22 -4.37 15.69
CA PHE A 68 -13.55 -5.51 15.07
C PHE A 68 -14.26 -6.83 15.36
N ASP A 69 -14.67 -7.07 16.61
CA ASP A 69 -15.42 -8.26 17.00
C ASP A 69 -16.76 -8.35 16.24
N ALA A 70 -17.46 -7.23 16.08
CA ALA A 70 -18.69 -7.18 15.29
C ALA A 70 -18.42 -7.50 13.79
N SER A 71 -17.32 -6.99 13.24
CA SER A 71 -16.87 -7.30 11.87
C SER A 71 -16.60 -8.79 11.68
N LEU A 72 -15.88 -9.41 12.62
CA LEU A 72 -15.58 -10.85 12.56
C LEU A 72 -16.84 -11.70 12.72
N ALA A 73 -17.77 -11.30 13.57
CA ALA A 73 -19.05 -11.99 13.73
C ALA A 73 -19.91 -11.90 12.47
N GLU A 74 -19.91 -10.76 11.79
CA GLU A 74 -20.59 -10.59 10.53
C GLU A 74 -19.97 -11.47 9.43
N GLN A 75 -18.64 -11.52 9.33
CA GLN A 75 -17.94 -12.41 8.40
C GLN A 75 -18.24 -13.89 8.68
N ALA A 76 -18.27 -14.30 9.94
CA ALA A 76 -18.63 -15.66 10.34
C ALA A 76 -20.07 -16.01 9.95
N ALA A 77 -20.96 -15.02 9.87
CA ALA A 77 -22.33 -15.18 9.38
C ALA A 77 -22.44 -15.14 7.84
N GLY A 78 -21.33 -14.97 7.11
CA GLY A 78 -21.28 -14.88 5.66
C GLY A 78 -21.43 -13.46 5.11
N GLY A 79 -21.37 -12.44 5.95
CA GLY A 79 -21.32 -11.02 5.55
C GLY A 79 -19.91 -10.55 5.21
N HIS A 80 -19.77 -9.25 5.00
CA HIS A 80 -18.53 -8.63 4.52
C HIS A 80 -17.61 -8.18 5.66
N GLY A 81 -18.18 -7.93 6.81
CA GLY A 81 -17.47 -7.23 7.87
C GLY A 81 -16.99 -5.85 7.42
N TYR A 82 -15.85 -5.46 7.93
CA TYR A 82 -15.24 -4.16 7.65
C TYR A 82 -14.23 -4.19 6.48
N ASP A 83 -14.19 -5.26 5.70
CA ASP A 83 -13.24 -5.42 4.59
C ASP A 83 -13.56 -4.46 3.43
N SER A 84 -12.62 -3.57 3.11
CA SER A 84 -12.77 -2.54 2.07
C SER A 84 -12.97 -3.11 0.65
N ARG A 85 -12.54 -4.34 0.38
CA ARG A 85 -12.67 -4.97 -0.94
C ARG A 85 -14.11 -5.11 -1.39
N PHE A 86 -15.01 -5.41 -0.47
CA PHE A 86 -16.42 -5.64 -0.79
C PHE A 86 -17.18 -4.38 -1.22
N THR A 87 -16.62 -3.20 -1.01
CA THR A 87 -17.22 -1.94 -1.42
C THR A 87 -16.38 -1.22 -2.48
N CYS A 88 -15.41 -1.88 -3.10
CA CYS A 88 -14.43 -1.31 -4.01
C CYS A 88 -13.78 -0.03 -3.48
N ARG A 89 -13.71 0.11 -2.16
CA ARG A 89 -12.95 1.19 -1.55
C ARG A 89 -11.46 0.89 -1.73
N SER A 90 -10.72 1.85 -2.25
CA SER A 90 -9.29 1.69 -2.44
C SER A 90 -8.61 1.34 -1.11
N SER A 91 -7.86 0.26 -1.11
CA SER A 91 -7.02 -0.08 0.03
C SER A 91 -5.85 0.90 0.09
N GLY A 92 -5.67 1.50 1.25
CA GLY A 92 -4.56 2.41 1.53
C GLY A 92 -3.48 1.76 2.38
N MET A 93 -2.60 2.59 2.94
CA MET A 93 -1.65 2.12 3.94
C MET A 93 -2.35 1.90 5.29
N PRO A 94 -1.92 0.87 6.07
CA PRO A 94 -0.86 -0.10 5.78
C PRO A 94 -1.28 -1.31 4.92
N ARG A 95 -2.56 -1.44 4.58
CA ARG A 95 -3.09 -2.63 3.89
C ARG A 95 -2.43 -2.94 2.56
N ILE A 96 -1.92 -1.95 1.82
CA ILE A 96 -1.14 -2.18 0.60
C ILE A 96 -0.01 -3.18 0.86
N MET A 97 0.68 -3.07 2.00
CA MET A 97 1.80 -3.93 2.38
C MET A 97 1.38 -5.19 3.16
N THR A 98 0.16 -5.25 3.66
CA THR A 98 -0.31 -6.43 4.41
C THR A 98 -1.19 -7.37 3.59
N ALA A 99 -1.60 -6.98 2.39
CA ALA A 99 -2.43 -7.77 1.50
C ALA A 99 -1.68 -8.98 0.92
N VAL A 100 -2.44 -9.92 0.35
CA VAL A 100 -1.93 -11.19 -0.21
C VAL A 100 -1.52 -11.07 -1.68
N TYR A 101 -1.76 -9.93 -2.28
CA TYR A 101 -1.48 -9.70 -3.71
C TYR A 101 0.01 -9.50 -3.95
N PRO A 102 0.50 -9.89 -5.14
CA PRO A 102 1.89 -9.67 -5.49
C PRO A 102 2.23 -8.19 -5.55
N LEU A 103 3.48 -7.91 -5.22
CA LEU A 103 4.08 -6.59 -5.30
C LEU A 103 5.26 -6.60 -6.25
N GLU A 104 5.48 -5.50 -6.95
CA GLU A 104 6.72 -5.19 -7.65
C GLU A 104 7.27 -3.87 -7.12
N ILE A 105 8.60 -3.78 -6.97
CA ILE A 105 9.25 -2.60 -6.41
C ILE A 105 10.20 -2.03 -7.46
N VAL A 106 9.99 -0.77 -7.79
CA VAL A 106 10.82 -0.05 -8.76
C VAL A 106 11.56 1.09 -8.04
N VAL A 107 12.88 0.96 -7.97
CA VAL A 107 13.74 2.00 -7.41
C VAL A 107 14.16 2.96 -8.52
N SER A 108 13.96 4.25 -8.31
CA SER A 108 14.37 5.31 -9.22
C SER A 108 15.09 6.43 -8.45
N PRO A 109 15.75 7.38 -9.13
CA PRO A 109 16.62 8.38 -8.47
C PRO A 109 15.97 9.20 -7.36
N LYS A 110 14.66 9.40 -7.41
CA LYS A 110 13.95 10.32 -6.49
C LYS A 110 12.72 9.69 -5.86
N THR A 111 12.36 8.49 -6.29
CA THR A 111 11.10 7.86 -5.87
C THR A 111 11.24 6.35 -5.96
N THR A 112 10.84 5.65 -4.92
CA THR A 112 10.61 4.21 -4.98
C THR A 112 9.12 3.97 -5.17
N TYR A 113 8.76 3.13 -6.12
CA TYR A 113 7.38 2.77 -6.42
C TYR A 113 7.10 1.35 -5.94
N ILE A 114 5.95 1.17 -5.30
CA ILE A 114 5.40 -0.16 -5.01
C ILE A 114 4.15 -0.31 -5.87
N LEU A 115 4.20 -1.28 -6.75
CA LEU A 115 3.13 -1.66 -7.67
C LEU A 115 2.41 -2.86 -7.06
N SER A 116 1.11 -2.91 -7.19
CA SER A 116 0.28 -4.05 -6.79
C SER A 116 -0.82 -4.26 -7.82
N GLU A 117 -1.22 -5.50 -8.06
CA GLU A 117 -2.27 -5.83 -9.03
C GLU A 117 -3.61 -5.16 -8.74
N TYR A 118 -3.89 -4.83 -7.48
CA TYR A 118 -5.26 -4.47 -7.09
C TYR A 118 -5.44 -3.05 -6.53
N VAL A 119 -4.36 -2.28 -6.42
CA VAL A 119 -4.41 -0.90 -5.93
C VAL A 119 -3.56 0.04 -6.76
N MET A 120 -3.80 1.34 -6.62
CA MET A 120 -2.98 2.37 -7.25
C MET A 120 -1.53 2.27 -6.79
N PRO A 121 -0.55 2.49 -7.70
CA PRO A 121 0.86 2.52 -7.35
C PRO A 121 1.15 3.45 -6.18
N ARG A 122 1.86 2.94 -5.17
CA ARG A 122 2.36 3.73 -4.05
C ARG A 122 3.66 4.41 -4.45
N ARG A 123 3.80 5.70 -4.13
CA ARG A 123 5.01 6.48 -4.33
C ARG A 123 5.66 6.79 -3.00
N ILE A 124 6.93 6.43 -2.85
CA ILE A 124 7.76 6.77 -1.70
C ILE A 124 8.82 7.74 -2.20
N TYR A 125 8.75 9.00 -1.78
CA TYR A 125 9.70 10.02 -2.21
C TYR A 125 11.01 9.89 -1.45
N THR A 126 12.11 9.68 -2.17
CA THR A 126 13.46 9.41 -1.64
C THR A 126 14.47 10.49 -2.01
N ASP A 127 14.00 11.67 -2.42
CA ASP A 127 14.81 12.80 -2.85
C ASP A 127 15.14 13.79 -1.73
N GLY A 128 14.86 13.43 -0.48
CA GLY A 128 15.16 14.28 0.68
C GLY A 128 14.18 15.44 0.90
N ARG A 129 13.03 15.45 0.19
CA ARG A 129 12.01 16.48 0.37
C ARG A 129 11.38 16.43 1.75
N GLY A 130 10.92 17.58 2.23
CA GLY A 130 10.11 17.69 3.45
C GLY A 130 8.62 17.38 3.21
N TRP A 131 7.87 17.34 4.29
CA TRP A 131 6.41 17.19 4.25
C TRP A 131 5.75 18.38 3.59
N PRO A 132 4.76 18.19 2.71
CA PRO A 132 3.98 19.26 2.15
C PRO A 132 3.20 19.98 3.26
N LYS A 133 3.10 21.31 3.16
CA LYS A 133 2.35 22.12 4.15
C LYS A 133 0.85 21.85 4.05
N GLU A 134 0.37 21.69 2.82
CA GLU A 134 -1.02 21.44 2.51
C GLU A 134 -1.11 20.30 1.49
N ILE A 135 -1.87 19.29 1.80
CA ILE A 135 -2.14 18.15 0.91
C ILE A 135 -3.50 17.55 1.24
N GLU A 136 -4.26 17.26 0.22
CA GLU A 136 -5.50 16.49 0.37
C GLU A 136 -5.16 15.04 0.76
N PRO A 137 -5.75 14.48 1.82
CA PRO A 137 -5.53 13.10 2.20
C PRO A 137 -5.95 12.12 1.10
N ALA A 138 -5.13 11.09 0.89
CA ALA A 138 -5.39 10.01 -0.07
C ALA A 138 -5.38 8.66 0.63
N PHE A 139 -5.93 7.60 0.03
CA PHE A 139 -5.90 6.27 0.64
C PHE A 139 -4.47 5.75 0.86
N ALA A 140 -3.61 5.86 -0.15
CA ALA A 140 -2.21 5.49 -0.02
C ALA A 140 -1.40 6.45 0.87
N GLY A 141 -1.95 7.63 1.17
CA GLY A 141 -1.25 8.68 1.90
C GLY A 141 -0.13 9.31 1.09
N TYR A 142 0.75 10.03 1.82
CA TYR A 142 1.98 10.60 1.29
C TYR A 142 3.17 9.96 2.01
N SER A 143 4.10 9.36 1.29
CA SER A 143 5.22 8.61 1.85
C SER A 143 6.53 9.32 1.54
N ILE A 144 7.35 9.55 2.58
CA ILE A 144 8.73 9.99 2.47
C ILE A 144 9.62 8.84 2.94
N GLY A 145 10.65 8.53 2.15
CA GLY A 145 11.60 7.47 2.44
C GLY A 145 13.04 7.98 2.48
N LYS A 146 13.87 7.24 3.19
CA LYS A 146 15.31 7.44 3.25
C LYS A 146 16.00 6.10 3.11
N TRP A 147 16.92 6.01 2.16
CA TRP A 147 17.82 4.88 2.02
C TRP A 147 18.93 4.96 3.06
N ILE A 148 19.20 3.84 3.73
CA ILE A 148 20.21 3.71 4.80
C ILE A 148 21.24 2.68 4.36
N ASP A 149 22.49 3.04 4.51
CA ASP A 149 23.66 2.16 4.46
C ASP A 149 23.99 1.82 5.92
N GLU A 150 23.60 0.63 6.38
CA GLU A 150 23.72 0.26 7.79
C GLU A 150 25.10 -0.24 8.16
N ASP A 151 25.80 -0.89 7.24
CA ASP A 151 27.12 -1.48 7.49
C ASP A 151 28.27 -0.59 7.00
N GLY A 152 27.97 0.52 6.31
CA GLY A 152 28.93 1.53 5.88
C GLY A 152 29.79 1.09 4.68
N ASP A 153 29.31 0.15 3.87
CA ASP A 153 30.04 -0.36 2.69
C ASP A 153 29.87 0.52 1.45
N GLY A 154 29.06 1.58 1.53
CA GLY A 154 28.77 2.52 0.45
C GLY A 154 27.56 2.10 -0.39
N ARG A 155 26.84 1.06 0.01
CA ARG A 155 25.58 0.60 -0.60
C ARG A 155 24.42 0.73 0.40
N TYR A 156 23.24 0.84 -0.11
CA TYR A 156 22.04 0.91 0.74
C TYR A 156 21.55 -0.51 1.06
N ASP A 157 21.13 -0.72 2.32
CA ASP A 157 20.56 -1.97 2.80
C ASP A 157 19.07 -1.86 3.05
N VAL A 158 18.63 -0.71 3.56
CA VAL A 158 17.30 -0.50 4.12
C VAL A 158 16.66 0.73 3.53
N LEU A 159 15.36 0.64 3.25
CA LEU A 159 14.52 1.79 3.02
C LEU A 159 13.66 2.04 4.26
N GLU A 160 13.94 3.12 4.99
CA GLU A 160 13.06 3.62 6.04
C GLU A 160 12.02 4.55 5.42
N VAL A 161 10.75 4.33 5.78
CA VAL A 161 9.61 5.08 5.24
C VAL A 161 8.73 5.59 6.35
N GLU A 162 8.21 6.80 6.18
CA GLU A 162 7.10 7.30 6.98
C GLU A 162 5.98 7.76 6.05
N THR A 163 4.74 7.33 6.35
CA THR A 163 3.53 7.66 5.59
C THR A 163 2.53 8.38 6.47
N ARG A 164 2.04 9.51 5.97
CA ARG A 164 1.00 10.36 6.61
C ARG A 164 -0.07 10.75 5.60
N HIS A 165 -1.02 11.58 6.01
CA HIS A 165 -2.09 12.14 5.18
C HIS A 165 -2.94 11.07 4.50
N MET A 166 -3.23 10.03 5.24
CA MET A 166 -4.12 8.95 4.79
C MET A 166 -5.57 9.29 5.12
N LYS A 167 -6.46 9.13 4.15
CA LYS A 167 -7.90 9.29 4.39
C LYS A 167 -8.55 7.95 4.78
N GLY A 168 -9.56 8.03 5.66
CA GLY A 168 -10.37 6.90 6.08
C GLY A 168 -11.70 6.77 5.31
N PRO A 169 -12.47 5.73 5.64
CA PRO A 169 -12.16 4.66 6.58
C PRO A 169 -11.11 3.70 6.04
N ARG A 170 -10.30 3.13 6.93
CA ARG A 170 -9.17 2.22 6.59
C ARG A 170 -9.24 0.95 7.42
N ASP A 171 -8.68 -0.09 6.87
CA ASP A 171 -8.43 -1.36 7.52
C ASP A 171 -6.92 -1.71 7.44
N PHE A 172 -6.43 -2.41 8.45
CA PHE A 172 -5.03 -2.80 8.51
C PHE A 172 -4.71 -3.95 7.55
N ASP A 173 -5.62 -4.91 7.43
CA ASP A 173 -5.42 -6.13 6.65
C ASP A 173 -6.73 -6.68 6.08
N VAL A 174 -6.65 -7.89 5.50
CA VAL A 174 -7.78 -8.57 4.86
C VAL A 174 -8.85 -9.07 5.84
N ASP A 175 -8.54 -9.14 7.13
CA ASP A 175 -9.52 -9.52 8.17
C ASP A 175 -10.38 -8.32 8.57
N GLY A 176 -10.07 -7.13 8.01
CA GLY A 176 -10.86 -5.92 8.25
C GLY A 176 -10.60 -5.29 9.61
N LEU A 177 -9.37 -5.44 10.16
CA LEU A 177 -8.98 -4.77 11.40
C LEU A 177 -9.07 -3.25 11.23
N PRO A 178 -10.00 -2.55 11.94
CA PRO A 178 -10.29 -1.15 11.67
C PRO A 178 -9.21 -0.22 12.21
N LEU A 179 -8.92 0.84 11.46
CA LEU A 179 -8.13 1.98 11.91
C LEU A 179 -9.04 3.21 12.13
N HIS A 180 -8.55 4.17 12.90
CA HIS A 180 -9.31 5.35 13.27
C HIS A 180 -9.62 6.24 12.05
N LYS A 181 -10.79 6.84 12.04
CA LYS A 181 -11.33 7.62 10.90
C LYS A 181 -10.84 9.06 10.80
N ASP A 182 -10.01 9.52 11.74
CA ASP A 182 -9.61 10.93 11.88
C ASP A 182 -8.47 11.39 10.94
N ASN A 183 -7.97 10.51 10.07
CA ASN A 183 -6.86 10.79 9.15
C ASN A 183 -5.51 11.13 9.84
N GLN A 184 -5.36 10.82 11.13
CA GLN A 184 -4.15 11.10 11.91
C GLN A 184 -3.18 9.90 11.97
N THR A 185 -3.51 8.78 11.32
CA THR A 185 -2.64 7.61 11.29
C THR A 185 -1.26 7.95 10.74
N VAL A 186 -0.22 7.44 11.38
CA VAL A 186 1.15 7.45 10.88
C VAL A 186 1.62 6.02 10.74
N VAL A 187 2.18 5.66 9.61
CA VAL A 187 2.80 4.36 9.37
C VAL A 187 4.28 4.56 9.13
N LYS A 188 5.10 3.83 9.90
CA LYS A 188 6.56 3.77 9.71
C LYS A 188 6.93 2.38 9.28
N GLU A 189 7.86 2.29 8.33
CA GLU A 189 8.30 1.00 7.79
C GLU A 189 9.83 0.95 7.71
N ARG A 190 10.35 -0.26 7.85
CA ARG A 190 11.72 -0.63 7.49
C ARG A 190 11.65 -1.79 6.52
N ILE A 191 12.07 -1.56 5.28
CA ILE A 191 12.01 -2.53 4.19
C ILE A 191 13.45 -2.92 3.83
N TYR A 192 13.78 -4.22 3.88
CA TYR A 192 15.12 -4.73 3.64
C TYR A 192 15.11 -6.18 3.17
N LEU A 193 16.16 -6.60 2.48
CA LEU A 193 16.39 -8.01 2.15
C LEU A 193 17.00 -8.76 3.34
N ASP A 194 16.64 -10.02 3.47
CA ASP A 194 17.31 -10.92 4.40
C ASP A 194 18.78 -11.10 3.99
N LYS A 195 19.73 -10.93 4.94
CA LYS A 195 21.16 -10.99 4.64
C LYS A 195 21.64 -12.38 4.20
N ALA A 196 20.95 -13.45 4.62
CA ALA A 196 21.27 -14.82 4.27
C ALA A 196 20.52 -15.32 3.04
N ASN A 197 19.39 -14.68 2.70
CA ASN A 197 18.52 -15.08 1.59
C ASN A 197 17.99 -13.87 0.83
N PRO A 198 18.62 -13.45 -0.28
CA PRO A 198 18.20 -12.28 -1.05
C PRO A 198 16.84 -12.44 -1.74
N ASP A 199 16.23 -13.63 -1.73
CA ASP A 199 14.87 -13.88 -2.20
C ASP A 199 13.82 -13.71 -1.09
N LEU A 200 14.22 -13.20 0.07
CA LEU A 200 13.34 -12.88 1.18
C LEU A 200 13.42 -11.38 1.49
N LEU A 201 12.30 -10.71 1.40
CA LEU A 201 12.13 -9.30 1.74
C LEU A 201 11.32 -9.18 3.03
N HIS A 202 11.78 -8.33 3.92
CA HIS A 202 11.10 -7.99 5.17
C HIS A 202 10.55 -6.58 5.12
N ASP A 203 9.38 -6.39 5.70
CA ASP A 203 8.78 -5.08 5.96
C ASP A 203 8.30 -5.03 7.41
N GLU A 204 9.01 -4.28 8.25
CA GLU A 204 8.62 -4.00 9.63
C GLU A 204 7.70 -2.78 9.64
N ILE A 205 6.41 -3.02 9.83
CA ILE A 205 5.35 -2.00 9.77
C ILE A 205 4.97 -1.58 11.18
N THR A 206 5.23 -0.35 11.55
CA THR A 206 4.77 0.26 12.81
C THR A 206 3.61 1.20 12.52
N THR A 207 2.45 0.86 13.05
CA THR A 207 1.23 1.68 12.95
C THR A 207 1.03 2.48 14.23
N ILE A 208 0.86 3.79 14.10
CA ILE A 208 0.51 4.73 15.15
C ILE A 208 -0.86 5.28 14.80
N ASP A 209 -1.88 4.95 15.59
CA ASP A 209 -3.27 5.23 15.27
C ASP A 209 -4.12 5.37 16.54
N HIS A 210 -5.14 6.20 16.52
CA HIS A 210 -6.03 6.40 17.68
C HIS A 210 -6.98 5.23 17.97
N ALA A 211 -7.10 4.27 17.03
CA ALA A 211 -7.75 3.00 17.32
C ALA A 211 -6.90 2.09 18.21
N LEU A 212 -5.61 2.40 18.38
CA LEU A 212 -4.64 1.61 19.13
C LEU A 212 -4.30 2.28 20.46
N THR A 213 -4.09 1.50 21.50
CA THR A 213 -3.66 1.98 22.83
C THR A 213 -2.16 2.31 22.90
N ARG A 214 -1.38 1.86 21.91
CA ARG A 214 0.06 2.11 21.75
C ARG A 214 0.48 1.86 20.30
N PRO A 215 1.63 2.38 19.86
CA PRO A 215 2.21 1.99 18.57
C PRO A 215 2.34 0.46 18.47
N TRP A 216 2.03 -0.07 17.31
CA TRP A 216 2.01 -1.52 17.05
C TRP A 216 2.84 -1.87 15.85
N THR A 217 3.86 -2.72 16.05
CA THR A 217 4.77 -3.16 15.01
C THR A 217 4.51 -4.63 14.65
N VAL A 218 4.43 -4.89 13.35
CA VAL A 218 4.36 -6.23 12.78
C VAL A 218 5.37 -6.37 11.66
N THR A 219 5.88 -7.58 11.45
CA THR A 219 6.75 -7.89 10.31
C THR A 219 5.97 -8.65 9.26
N LYS A 220 6.00 -8.18 8.02
CA LYS A 220 5.52 -8.90 6.84
C LYS A 220 6.70 -9.37 6.02
N ASN A 221 6.63 -10.61 5.60
CA ASN A 221 7.67 -11.25 4.82
C ASN A 221 7.16 -11.54 3.41
N PHE A 222 8.03 -11.32 2.43
CA PHE A 222 7.73 -11.55 1.02
C PHE A 222 8.82 -12.40 0.42
N ARG A 223 8.45 -13.34 -0.44
CA ARG A 223 9.38 -14.16 -1.21
C ARG A 223 9.34 -13.74 -2.66
N ARG A 224 10.52 -13.68 -3.29
CA ARG A 224 10.64 -13.43 -4.72
C ARG A 224 9.98 -14.58 -5.50
N GLU A 225 9.05 -14.24 -6.40
CA GLU A 225 8.36 -15.22 -7.23
C GLU A 225 9.24 -15.62 -8.42
N LYS A 226 9.39 -16.93 -8.62
CA LYS A 226 10.22 -17.47 -9.71
C LYS A 226 9.49 -17.50 -11.05
N ASN A 227 8.17 -17.56 -11.02
CA ASN A 227 7.30 -17.60 -12.19
C ASN A 227 6.25 -16.49 -12.07
N PRO A 228 6.68 -15.22 -12.17
CA PRO A 228 5.80 -14.09 -11.93
C PRO A 228 4.65 -14.07 -12.93
N ILE A 229 3.45 -13.86 -12.43
CA ILE A 229 2.24 -13.61 -13.21
C ILE A 229 1.64 -12.32 -12.70
N TRP A 230 1.31 -11.41 -13.60
CA TRP A 230 0.58 -10.20 -13.27
C TRP A 230 -0.83 -10.33 -13.81
N ASN A 231 -1.82 -10.37 -12.91
CA ASN A 231 -3.21 -10.38 -13.29
C ASN A 231 -3.74 -8.95 -13.32
N GLU A 232 -4.58 -8.67 -14.27
CA GLU A 232 -5.37 -7.45 -14.25
C GLU A 232 -6.53 -7.62 -13.25
N TYR A 233 -6.63 -6.69 -12.31
CA TYR A 233 -7.70 -6.67 -11.32
C TYR A 233 -8.42 -5.32 -11.35
N ASP A 234 -9.68 -5.35 -11.76
CA ASP A 234 -10.57 -4.21 -11.64
C ASP A 234 -11.72 -4.54 -10.68
N CYS A 235 -11.76 -3.85 -9.55
CA CYS A 235 -12.81 -4.07 -8.56
C CYS A 235 -14.21 -3.75 -9.12
N ASN A 236 -14.33 -2.85 -10.08
CA ASN A 236 -15.63 -2.52 -10.66
C ASN A 236 -16.22 -3.68 -11.45
N GLU A 237 -15.40 -4.49 -12.10
CA GLU A 237 -15.85 -5.68 -12.83
C GLU A 237 -16.33 -6.79 -11.89
N ASN A 238 -15.76 -6.83 -10.68
CA ASN A 238 -16.07 -7.84 -9.65
C ASN A 238 -17.03 -7.30 -8.58
N ASN A 239 -17.48 -6.04 -8.71
CA ASN A 239 -18.38 -5.42 -7.75
C ASN A 239 -19.83 -5.74 -8.07
N ASN A 240 -20.30 -6.88 -7.59
CA ASN A 240 -21.68 -7.34 -7.71
C ASN A 240 -22.49 -7.13 -6.42
N HIS A 241 -22.16 -6.09 -5.66
CA HIS A 241 -22.93 -5.69 -4.50
C HIS A 241 -23.94 -4.60 -4.84
N VAL A 242 -25.14 -4.75 -4.31
CA VAL A 242 -26.21 -3.75 -4.41
C VAL A 242 -26.70 -3.42 -3.01
N ALA A 243 -26.60 -2.14 -2.63
CA ALA A 243 -27.16 -1.66 -1.38
C ALA A 243 -28.64 -1.31 -1.57
N ILE A 244 -29.51 -1.87 -0.74
CA ILE A 244 -30.95 -1.57 -0.70
C ILE A 244 -31.28 -1.17 0.73
N GLY A 245 -31.57 0.10 0.95
CA GLY A 245 -31.74 0.65 2.28
C GLY A 245 -30.43 0.57 3.09
N LYS A 246 -30.41 -0.23 4.16
CA LYS A 246 -29.24 -0.45 5.02
C LYS A 246 -28.57 -1.81 4.80
N GLU A 247 -29.09 -2.61 3.89
CA GLU A 247 -28.64 -3.97 3.64
C GLU A 247 -27.91 -4.07 2.31
N ASN A 248 -26.86 -4.92 2.27
CA ASN A 248 -26.17 -5.26 1.04
C ASN A 248 -26.66 -6.62 0.52
N TYR A 249 -26.74 -6.74 -0.79
CA TYR A 249 -27.10 -7.95 -1.51
C TYR A 249 -26.06 -8.23 -2.59
N PHE A 250 -25.86 -9.51 -2.91
CA PHE A 250 -25.10 -9.88 -4.11
C PHE A 250 -26.00 -9.78 -5.34
N LEU A 251 -25.42 -9.33 -6.45
CA LEU A 251 -26.03 -9.45 -7.76
C LEU A 251 -25.43 -10.68 -8.46
N SER A 252 -26.26 -11.67 -8.79
CA SER A 252 -25.83 -12.82 -9.58
C SER A 252 -25.54 -12.42 -11.03
N ALA A 253 -24.81 -13.28 -11.77
CA ALA A 253 -24.56 -13.07 -13.20
C ALA A 253 -25.86 -12.90 -14.02
N ASP A 254 -26.94 -13.51 -13.57
CA ASP A 254 -28.27 -13.42 -14.21
C ASP A 254 -29.06 -12.18 -13.76
N GLY A 255 -28.46 -11.31 -12.92
CA GLY A 255 -29.07 -10.08 -12.45
C GLY A 255 -30.03 -10.23 -11.26
N TYR A 256 -30.06 -11.39 -10.60
CA TYR A 256 -30.86 -11.59 -9.40
C TYR A 256 -30.16 -11.10 -8.14
N LEU A 257 -30.91 -10.45 -7.26
CA LEU A 257 -30.43 -10.04 -5.94
C LEU A 257 -30.47 -11.22 -4.98
N MET A 258 -29.33 -11.55 -4.41
CA MET A 258 -29.14 -12.65 -3.48
C MET A 258 -28.71 -12.14 -2.11
N PRO A 259 -29.10 -12.83 -1.01
CA PRO A 259 -28.57 -12.51 0.31
C PRO A 259 -27.05 -12.54 0.34
N ALA A 260 -26.42 -11.51 0.91
CA ALA A 260 -24.97 -11.42 1.07
C ALA A 260 -24.47 -12.15 2.33
N ARG A 261 -25.35 -12.49 3.25
CA ARG A 261 -25.04 -13.19 4.50
C ARG A 261 -26.04 -14.28 4.85
N LYS A 262 -25.60 -15.27 5.63
CA LYS A 262 -26.45 -16.38 6.07
C LYS A 262 -27.66 -15.87 6.87
N GLY A 263 -28.85 -16.32 6.50
CA GLY A 263 -30.10 -15.96 7.18
C GLY A 263 -30.64 -14.58 6.84
N GLN A 264 -29.97 -13.83 5.96
CA GLN A 264 -30.52 -12.56 5.45
C GLN A 264 -31.80 -12.84 4.67
N GLN A 265 -32.82 -12.03 4.93
CA GLN A 265 -34.08 -12.13 4.18
C GLN A 265 -33.88 -11.61 2.75
N PRO A 266 -34.71 -12.08 1.80
CA PRO A 266 -34.73 -11.50 0.47
C PRO A 266 -34.95 -9.98 0.52
N PRO A 267 -34.43 -9.21 -0.47
CA PRO A 267 -34.57 -7.78 -0.47
C PRO A 267 -36.04 -7.34 -0.58
N ASP A 268 -36.41 -6.33 0.16
CA ASP A 268 -37.70 -5.67 -0.02
C ASP A 268 -37.65 -4.76 -1.25
N LEU A 269 -38.17 -5.22 -2.36
CA LEU A 269 -38.14 -4.51 -3.63
C LEU A 269 -39.33 -3.53 -3.84
N ARG A 270 -40.22 -3.37 -2.85
CA ARG A 270 -41.41 -2.50 -2.99
C ARG A 270 -41.05 -1.06 -3.37
N TYR A 271 -39.90 -0.57 -2.91
CA TYR A 271 -39.40 0.78 -3.18
C TYR A 271 -38.23 0.83 -4.17
N PHE A 272 -37.82 -0.33 -4.69
CA PHE A 272 -36.74 -0.40 -5.68
C PHE A 272 -37.28 -0.16 -7.08
N ASN A 273 -36.94 0.97 -7.66
CA ASN A 273 -37.32 1.30 -9.04
C ASN A 273 -36.10 1.20 -9.96
N PRO A 274 -35.94 0.13 -10.74
CA PRO A 274 -34.79 -0.07 -11.64
C PRO A 274 -34.74 0.96 -12.80
N SER A 275 -35.81 1.69 -13.05
CA SER A 275 -35.89 2.67 -14.13
C SER A 275 -35.30 4.04 -13.77
N ARG A 276 -34.76 4.24 -12.58
CA ARG A 276 -34.08 5.46 -12.14
C ARG A 276 -32.54 5.31 -12.15
N LYS A 277 -31.99 4.73 -13.21
CA LYS A 277 -30.56 4.79 -13.49
C LYS A 277 -30.24 5.97 -14.40
#